data_91b1641474986b37f4571a7fe768537d
#
_entry.id   91b1641474986b37f4571a7fe768537d
#
_cell.length_a   1.000
_cell.length_b   1.000
_cell.length_c   1.000
_cell.angle_alpha   90.00
_cell.angle_beta   90.00
_cell.angle_gamma   90.00
#
_symmetry.space_group_name_H-M   'P 1'
#
loop_
_entity.id
_entity.type
_entity.pdbx_description
1 polymer ?
#
loop_
_entity_poly.entity_id
_entity_poly.type
_entity_poly.pdbx_seq_one_letter_code
_entity_poly.pdbx_strand_id
1 'polypeptide(L)'
;MLNISVQCRKSKTTSKGVARVEVTVNDGVRRSVMATDYTYSPILWEKETKMKRDTQAKRIADAVRDDINSRIMRLRSHNIPVTTDNLKNIEKILYRKTTHDLKTEYLDILKPRVGNDLTFSQYRKYEHVLTDIANIDKDIENITISDIENIFNSYQKRYKASTLAGYTAKIKTIVTYAYNRGYISHNPSSSLKVKKTPENVRTMSAAEYDRIKTKQFNDRLGKIRDGIIFMCNTGLSYIDFTSFNPEHITEKNGIHIYQGKRHKTGIEYTTAILPDGLKILEKYNYDITPLKLSNCKYNAYMKEIQDICNVSVNLTCHKCRHYFARNLLKLGLPLPAIQKMLGHSSVTTTQHYTRLLERENADFIANALNTAYRKAE
;
A
#
# COMPACT_ATOMS: atom_id res chain seq x y z
N MET A 1 -5.73 -5.23 52.30
CA MET A 1 -5.45 -6.66 52.01
C MET A 1 -6.61 -7.23 51.20
N LEU A 2 -6.34 -7.87 50.10
CA LEU A 2 -7.41 -8.41 49.23
C LEU A 2 -8.03 -9.64 49.90
N ASN A 3 -9.34 -9.59 50.17
CA ASN A 3 -10.07 -10.73 50.75
C ASN A 3 -10.98 -11.36 49.71
N ILE A 4 -10.82 -12.67 49.51
CA ILE A 4 -11.55 -13.46 48.49
C ILE A 4 -12.44 -14.46 49.22
N SER A 5 -13.74 -14.38 49.04
CA SER A 5 -14.68 -15.38 49.54
C SER A 5 -15.53 -15.97 48.40
N VAL A 6 -15.68 -17.29 48.41
CA VAL A 6 -16.46 -18.05 47.44
C VAL A 6 -17.74 -18.52 48.10
N GLN A 7 -18.90 -18.25 47.47
CA GLN A 7 -20.22 -18.50 48.06
C GLN A 7 -21.21 -19.01 47.03
N CYS A 8 -22.12 -19.88 47.47
CA CYS A 8 -23.30 -20.28 46.69
C CYS A 8 -24.55 -19.85 47.46
N ARG A 9 -25.26 -18.82 46.94
CA ARG A 9 -26.32 -18.16 47.74
C ARG A 9 -27.68 -18.79 47.54
N LYS A 10 -28.39 -19.07 48.68
CA LYS A 10 -29.76 -19.60 48.68
C LYS A 10 -30.76 -18.67 47.99
N SER A 11 -30.58 -17.35 48.10
CA SER A 11 -31.47 -16.36 47.50
C SER A 11 -31.47 -16.33 45.99
N LYS A 12 -30.51 -17.02 45.32
CA LYS A 12 -30.35 -17.09 43.87
C LYS A 12 -30.58 -18.50 43.33
N THR A 13 -31.30 -19.35 44.07
CA THR A 13 -31.59 -20.72 43.66
C THR A 13 -32.61 -20.75 42.50
N THR A 14 -32.28 -21.47 41.45
CA THR A 14 -33.19 -21.70 40.33
C THR A 14 -34.26 -22.73 40.68
N SER A 15 -35.29 -22.88 39.81
CA SER A 15 -36.31 -23.93 39.94
C SER A 15 -35.74 -25.35 40.02
N LYS A 16 -34.51 -25.56 39.53
CA LYS A 16 -33.78 -26.85 39.58
C LYS A 16 -33.01 -27.07 40.89
N GLY A 17 -33.16 -26.24 41.88
CA GLY A 17 -32.51 -26.38 43.20
C GLY A 17 -31.02 -26.02 43.21
N VAL A 18 -30.48 -25.39 42.17
CA VAL A 18 -29.07 -25.00 42.05
C VAL A 18 -28.96 -23.48 41.90
N ALA A 19 -27.84 -22.94 42.39
CA ALA A 19 -27.47 -21.54 42.18
C ALA A 19 -26.05 -21.44 41.64
N ARG A 20 -25.75 -20.34 40.94
CA ARG A 20 -24.40 -20.05 40.48
C ARG A 20 -23.47 -19.77 41.66
N VAL A 21 -22.28 -20.35 41.62
CA VAL A 21 -21.23 -20.05 42.60
C VAL A 21 -20.69 -18.66 42.28
N GLU A 22 -20.56 -17.83 43.30
CA GLU A 22 -20.08 -16.44 43.20
C GLU A 22 -18.79 -16.28 43.99
N VAL A 23 -17.89 -15.47 43.47
CA VAL A 23 -16.71 -15.04 44.18
C VAL A 23 -16.89 -13.57 44.56
N THR A 24 -16.69 -13.28 45.83
CA THR A 24 -16.66 -11.89 46.34
C THR A 24 -15.20 -11.50 46.56
N VAL A 25 -14.78 -10.43 45.94
CA VAL A 25 -13.46 -9.81 46.11
C VAL A 25 -13.65 -8.48 46.82
N ASN A 26 -12.91 -8.27 47.90
CA ASN A 26 -12.92 -7.02 48.66
C ASN A 26 -11.46 -6.52 48.73
N ASP A 27 -11.21 -5.32 48.21
CA ASP A 27 -9.88 -4.69 48.18
C ASP A 27 -9.64 -3.73 49.34
N GLY A 28 -10.59 -3.65 50.27
CA GLY A 28 -10.58 -2.71 51.41
C GLY A 28 -11.30 -1.40 51.13
N VAL A 29 -11.54 -1.06 49.86
CA VAL A 29 -12.26 0.15 49.41
C VAL A 29 -13.60 -0.21 48.80
N ARG A 30 -13.60 -1.26 47.96
CA ARG A 30 -14.77 -1.73 47.23
C ARG A 30 -14.97 -3.24 47.41
N ARG A 31 -16.23 -3.64 47.45
CA ARG A 31 -16.65 -5.04 47.40
C ARG A 31 -17.34 -5.31 46.07
N SER A 32 -16.86 -6.27 45.35
CA SER A 32 -17.46 -6.70 44.08
C SER A 32 -17.76 -8.19 44.09
N VAL A 33 -18.86 -8.57 43.48
CA VAL A 33 -19.28 -9.97 43.32
C VAL A 33 -19.17 -10.34 41.84
N MET A 34 -18.48 -11.45 41.57
CA MET A 34 -18.35 -12.01 40.22
C MET A 34 -19.00 -13.37 40.18
N ALA A 35 -19.86 -13.62 39.20
CA ALA A 35 -20.39 -14.96 38.96
C ALA A 35 -19.33 -15.82 38.28
N THR A 36 -19.28 -17.10 38.67
CA THR A 36 -18.44 -18.12 38.01
C THR A 36 -19.27 -18.99 37.08
N ASP A 37 -18.63 -19.84 36.31
CA ASP A 37 -19.32 -20.80 35.45
C ASP A 37 -19.81 -22.05 36.21
N TYR A 38 -19.47 -22.14 37.51
CA TYR A 38 -19.93 -23.24 38.35
C TYR A 38 -21.32 -23.01 38.90
N THR A 39 -22.15 -24.06 38.88
CA THR A 39 -23.45 -24.10 39.55
C THR A 39 -23.45 -25.21 40.58
N TYR A 40 -24.05 -24.97 41.75
CA TYR A 40 -24.13 -25.95 42.81
C TYR A 40 -25.40 -25.80 43.64
N SER A 41 -25.78 -26.83 44.43
CA SER A 41 -26.88 -26.72 45.37
C SER A 41 -26.42 -25.89 46.59
N PRO A 42 -27.08 -24.77 46.94
CA PRO A 42 -26.68 -23.94 48.07
C PRO A 42 -26.77 -24.69 49.44
N ILE A 43 -27.68 -25.63 49.54
CA ILE A 43 -27.85 -26.45 50.73
C ILE A 43 -26.65 -27.42 50.90
N LEU A 44 -26.29 -28.10 49.82
CA LEU A 44 -25.12 -28.96 49.81
C LEU A 44 -23.83 -28.16 49.97
N TRP A 45 -23.73 -26.97 49.34
CA TRP A 45 -22.60 -26.07 49.48
C TRP A 45 -22.30 -25.72 50.95
N GLU A 46 -23.29 -25.31 51.70
CA GLU A 46 -23.13 -24.96 53.11
C GLU A 46 -22.72 -26.15 53.96
N LYS A 47 -23.27 -27.31 53.69
CA LYS A 47 -22.94 -28.58 54.39
C LYS A 47 -21.51 -29.06 54.06
N GLU A 48 -21.18 -29.11 52.78
CA GLU A 48 -19.92 -29.71 52.30
C GLU A 48 -18.70 -28.83 52.57
N THR A 49 -18.81 -27.52 52.48
CA THR A 49 -17.69 -26.61 52.77
C THR A 49 -17.26 -26.64 54.24
N LYS A 50 -18.15 -27.04 55.13
CA LYS A 50 -17.87 -27.19 56.59
C LYS A 50 -17.32 -28.60 56.95
N MET A 51 -17.36 -29.59 56.06
CA MET A 51 -16.86 -30.93 56.34
C MET A 51 -15.32 -30.94 56.39
N LYS A 52 -14.72 -31.79 57.25
CA LYS A 52 -13.25 -31.97 57.30
C LYS A 52 -12.68 -32.69 56.08
N ARG A 53 -13.46 -33.60 55.46
CA ARG A 53 -13.06 -34.36 54.30
C ARG A 53 -13.08 -33.49 52.99
N ASP A 54 -12.38 -33.93 51.97
CA ASP A 54 -12.44 -33.35 50.63
C ASP A 54 -13.84 -33.57 50.03
N THR A 55 -14.46 -32.51 49.58
CA THR A 55 -15.82 -32.50 48.99
C THR A 55 -15.83 -31.73 47.68
N GLN A 56 -16.86 -32.00 46.84
CA GLN A 56 -16.99 -31.33 45.58
C GLN A 56 -17.12 -29.80 45.73
N ALA A 57 -17.87 -29.32 46.74
CA ALA A 57 -18.00 -27.90 47.02
C ALA A 57 -16.65 -27.24 47.39
N LYS A 58 -15.79 -27.94 48.13
CA LYS A 58 -14.43 -27.46 48.43
C LYS A 58 -13.55 -27.39 47.19
N ARG A 59 -13.55 -28.45 46.39
CA ARG A 59 -12.79 -28.47 45.12
C ARG A 59 -13.17 -27.32 44.19
N ILE A 60 -14.48 -27.02 44.05
CA ILE A 60 -14.97 -25.87 43.30
C ILE A 60 -14.49 -24.55 43.96
N ALA A 61 -14.59 -24.45 45.27
CA ALA A 61 -14.15 -23.22 46.00
C ALA A 61 -12.65 -22.96 45.80
N ASP A 62 -11.84 -24.01 45.87
CA ASP A 62 -10.39 -23.91 45.71
C ASP A 62 -10.03 -23.59 44.26
N ALA A 63 -10.65 -24.25 43.27
CA ALA A 63 -10.45 -23.94 41.84
C ALA A 63 -10.80 -22.48 41.52
N VAL A 64 -11.90 -21.95 42.08
CA VAL A 64 -12.27 -20.54 41.89
C VAL A 64 -11.27 -19.59 42.55
N ARG A 65 -10.74 -19.95 43.75
CA ARG A 65 -9.69 -19.15 44.41
C ARG A 65 -8.40 -19.15 43.58
N ASP A 66 -8.00 -20.29 43.07
CA ASP A 66 -6.79 -20.43 42.25
C ASP A 66 -6.89 -19.64 40.95
N ASP A 67 -8.05 -19.66 40.29
CA ASP A 67 -8.30 -18.80 39.10
C ASP A 67 -8.15 -17.31 39.44
N ILE A 68 -8.78 -16.85 40.52
CA ILE A 68 -8.66 -15.44 40.94
C ILE A 68 -7.22 -15.09 41.32
N ASN A 69 -6.51 -15.96 42.03
CA ASN A 69 -5.11 -15.74 42.39
C ASN A 69 -4.22 -15.69 41.11
N SER A 70 -4.47 -16.54 40.15
CA SER A 70 -3.79 -16.52 38.85
C SER A 70 -4.02 -15.18 38.14
N ARG A 71 -5.27 -14.70 38.10
CA ARG A 71 -5.60 -13.38 37.52
C ARG A 71 -4.89 -12.22 38.27
N ILE A 72 -4.83 -12.26 39.60
CA ILE A 72 -4.10 -11.28 40.39
C ILE A 72 -2.62 -11.25 40.05
N MET A 73 -1.98 -12.44 39.95
CA MET A 73 -0.58 -12.56 39.57
C MET A 73 -0.32 -12.01 38.16
N ARG A 74 -1.19 -12.29 37.21
CA ARG A 74 -1.10 -11.78 35.83
C ARG A 74 -1.24 -10.24 35.80
N LEU A 75 -2.16 -9.66 36.51
CA LEU A 75 -2.28 -8.18 36.62
C LEU A 75 -1.02 -7.56 37.22
N ARG A 76 -0.48 -8.14 38.31
CA ARG A 76 0.75 -7.65 38.95
C ARG A 76 1.98 -7.74 38.04
N SER A 77 2.13 -8.84 37.32
CA SER A 77 3.26 -9.00 36.39
C SER A 77 3.27 -7.97 35.25
N HIS A 78 2.10 -7.39 34.94
CA HIS A 78 1.97 -6.32 33.94
C HIS A 78 1.87 -4.91 34.56
N ASN A 79 2.16 -4.77 35.87
CA ASN A 79 2.04 -3.52 36.62
C ASN A 79 0.63 -2.89 36.57
N ILE A 80 -0.42 -3.70 36.42
CA ILE A 80 -1.80 -3.24 36.38
C ILE A 80 -2.39 -3.30 37.79
N PRO A 81 -3.08 -2.24 38.24
CA PRO A 81 -3.72 -2.23 39.54
C PRO A 81 -4.73 -3.37 39.69
N VAL A 82 -4.68 -4.06 40.86
CA VAL A 82 -5.61 -5.15 41.17
C VAL A 82 -6.92 -4.56 41.67
N THR A 83 -7.82 -4.25 40.76
CA THR A 83 -9.19 -3.81 41.04
C THR A 83 -10.18 -4.89 40.64
N THR A 84 -11.41 -4.80 41.18
CA THR A 84 -12.48 -5.76 40.81
C THR A 84 -12.87 -5.68 39.37
N ASP A 85 -12.79 -4.49 38.74
CA ASP A 85 -13.08 -4.31 37.31
C ASP A 85 -11.96 -4.88 36.44
N ASN A 86 -10.70 -4.72 36.86
CA ASN A 86 -9.56 -5.31 36.15
C ASN A 86 -9.57 -6.84 36.25
N LEU A 87 -9.97 -7.41 37.40
CA LEU A 87 -10.11 -8.86 37.53
C LEU A 87 -11.24 -9.44 36.67
N LYS A 88 -12.35 -8.71 36.51
CA LYS A 88 -13.44 -9.13 35.61
C LYS A 88 -13.04 -9.09 34.16
N ASN A 89 -12.26 -8.10 33.77
CA ASN A 89 -11.91 -7.81 32.37
C ASN A 89 -10.46 -8.18 32.03
N ILE A 90 -9.83 -9.08 32.81
CA ILE A 90 -8.40 -9.35 32.72
C ILE A 90 -7.96 -9.73 31.33
N GLU A 91 -8.70 -10.61 30.64
CA GLU A 91 -8.36 -11.03 29.27
C GLU A 91 -8.42 -9.83 28.32
N LYS A 92 -9.45 -9.02 28.44
CA LYS A 92 -9.61 -7.80 27.64
C LYS A 92 -8.48 -6.80 27.91
N ILE A 93 -8.03 -6.67 29.15
CA ILE A 93 -6.98 -5.73 29.56
C ILE A 93 -5.59 -6.24 29.13
N LEU A 94 -5.28 -7.53 29.34
CA LEU A 94 -3.98 -8.10 29.01
C LEU A 94 -3.78 -8.32 27.50
N TYR A 95 -4.86 -8.53 26.76
CA TYR A 95 -4.82 -8.68 25.29
C TYR A 95 -5.30 -7.41 24.58
N ARG A 96 -5.36 -6.28 25.31
CA ARG A 96 -5.70 -4.99 24.74
C ARG A 96 -4.60 -4.57 23.78
N LYS A 97 -4.95 -4.48 22.51
CA LYS A 97 -4.02 -3.99 21.48
C LYS A 97 -4.19 -2.49 21.30
N THR A 98 -3.07 -1.79 21.30
CA THR A 98 -2.99 -0.36 21.02
C THR A 98 -2.74 -0.12 19.52
N THR A 99 -2.90 1.12 19.10
CA THR A 99 -2.50 1.56 17.75
C THR A 99 -1.00 1.38 17.49
N HIS A 100 -0.16 1.43 18.54
CA HIS A 100 1.27 1.13 18.45
C HIS A 100 1.55 -0.35 18.21
N ASP A 101 0.77 -1.25 18.84
CA ASP A 101 0.88 -2.70 18.61
C ASP A 101 0.49 -3.05 17.18
N LEU A 102 -0.57 -2.43 16.63
CA LEU A 102 -0.97 -2.59 15.23
C LEU A 102 0.16 -2.17 14.27
N LYS A 103 0.82 -1.04 14.55
CA LYS A 103 1.96 -0.58 13.74
C LYS A 103 3.08 -1.61 13.73
N THR A 104 3.50 -2.07 14.92
CA THR A 104 4.59 -3.03 15.07
C THR A 104 4.27 -4.34 14.36
N GLU A 105 3.11 -4.93 14.65
CA GLU A 105 2.65 -6.19 14.06
C GLU A 105 2.57 -6.10 12.53
N TYR A 106 1.97 -5.03 12.01
CA TYR A 106 1.78 -4.92 10.57
C TYR A 106 3.10 -4.67 9.83
N LEU A 107 4.03 -3.89 10.41
CA LEU A 107 5.35 -3.69 9.84
C LEU A 107 6.18 -4.98 9.82
N ASP A 108 6.05 -5.82 10.86
CA ASP A 108 6.75 -7.11 10.91
C ASP A 108 6.24 -8.08 9.83
N ILE A 109 4.95 -8.01 9.48
CA ILE A 109 4.39 -8.75 8.32
C ILE A 109 4.93 -8.23 6.99
N LEU A 110 5.17 -6.91 6.88
CA LEU A 110 5.61 -6.30 5.63
C LEU A 110 7.12 -6.40 5.39
N LYS A 111 7.96 -6.40 6.42
CA LYS A 111 9.42 -6.43 6.32
C LYS A 111 9.96 -7.55 5.42
N PRO A 112 9.58 -8.84 5.57
CA PRO A 112 10.10 -9.92 4.74
C PRO A 112 9.63 -9.86 3.28
N ARG A 113 8.63 -9.04 2.97
CA ARG A 113 8.08 -8.86 1.62
C ARG A 113 8.85 -7.82 0.82
N VAL A 114 9.66 -6.97 1.50
CA VAL A 114 10.44 -5.92 0.85
C VAL A 114 11.54 -6.55 -0.01
N GLY A 115 11.58 -6.15 -1.28
CA GLY A 115 12.49 -6.74 -2.28
C GLY A 115 11.89 -7.94 -3.05
N ASN A 116 10.81 -8.53 -2.56
CA ASN A 116 10.07 -9.60 -3.24
C ASN A 116 8.83 -9.02 -3.95
N ASP A 117 7.69 -9.03 -3.28
CA ASP A 117 6.40 -8.54 -3.82
C ASP A 117 6.05 -7.11 -3.37
N LEU A 118 6.83 -6.53 -2.44
CA LEU A 118 6.68 -5.17 -1.92
C LEU A 118 7.93 -4.34 -2.20
N THR A 119 7.77 -3.22 -2.91
CA THR A 119 8.89 -2.28 -3.10
C THR A 119 9.18 -1.48 -1.83
N PHE A 120 10.44 -1.07 -1.62
CA PHE A 120 10.82 -0.22 -0.49
C PHE A 120 10.00 1.08 -0.42
N SER A 121 9.69 1.68 -1.59
CA SER A 121 8.84 2.88 -1.66
C SER A 121 7.41 2.62 -1.19
N GLN A 122 6.85 1.43 -1.45
CA GLN A 122 5.54 1.04 -0.95
C GLN A 122 5.57 0.77 0.55
N TYR A 123 6.62 0.09 1.05
CA TYR A 123 6.84 -0.13 2.48
C TYR A 123 6.87 1.20 3.25
N ARG A 124 7.63 2.18 2.77
CA ARG A 124 7.69 3.53 3.39
C ARG A 124 6.32 4.22 3.46
N LYS A 125 5.45 4.00 2.49
CA LYS A 125 4.08 4.53 2.54
C LYS A 125 3.23 3.84 3.60
N TYR A 126 3.37 2.54 3.79
CA TYR A 126 2.72 1.83 4.88
C TYR A 126 3.24 2.30 6.25
N GLU A 127 4.56 2.39 6.39
CA GLU A 127 5.21 2.88 7.62
C GLU A 127 4.72 4.28 8.00
N HIS A 128 4.60 5.19 7.03
CA HIS A 128 4.07 6.54 7.24
C HIS A 128 2.63 6.52 7.75
N VAL A 129 1.74 5.78 7.08
CA VAL A 129 0.32 5.67 7.50
C VAL A 129 0.20 5.00 8.87
N LEU A 130 0.96 3.94 9.13
CA LEU A 130 0.96 3.26 10.42
C LEU A 130 1.50 4.16 11.54
N THR A 131 2.45 5.03 11.24
CA THR A 131 2.94 6.02 12.21
C THR A 131 1.84 7.02 12.56
N ASP A 132 1.09 7.51 11.58
CA ASP A 132 0.00 8.45 11.83
C ASP A 132 -1.17 7.77 12.57
N ILE A 133 -1.45 6.50 12.30
CA ILE A 133 -2.42 5.71 13.08
C ILE A 133 -1.91 5.48 14.52
N ALA A 134 -0.63 5.17 14.71
CA ALA A 134 -0.04 4.98 16.02
C ALA A 134 -0.11 6.28 16.87
N ASN A 135 0.09 7.43 16.24
CA ASN A 135 0.01 8.75 16.88
C ASN A 135 -1.41 9.11 17.39
N ILE A 136 -2.45 8.34 17.03
CA ILE A 136 -3.78 8.46 17.66
C ILE A 136 -3.70 8.09 19.15
N ASP A 137 -2.77 7.21 19.50
CA ASP A 137 -2.47 6.75 20.88
C ASP A 137 -3.71 6.25 21.63
N LYS A 138 -4.42 5.32 21.02
CA LYS A 138 -5.64 4.69 21.54
C LYS A 138 -5.55 3.18 21.50
N ASP A 139 -6.43 2.54 22.27
CA ASP A 139 -6.74 1.14 22.01
C ASP A 139 -7.39 0.99 20.65
N ILE A 140 -6.99 -0.03 19.91
CA ILE A 140 -7.49 -0.27 18.54
C ILE A 140 -9.01 -0.34 18.52
N GLU A 141 -9.64 -1.00 19.49
CA GLU A 141 -11.10 -1.14 19.57
C GLU A 141 -11.85 0.20 19.64
N ASN A 142 -11.17 1.25 20.10
CA ASN A 142 -11.71 2.60 20.29
C ASN A 142 -11.42 3.56 19.14
N ILE A 143 -10.85 3.06 18.03
CA ILE A 143 -10.63 3.87 16.82
C ILE A 143 -11.99 4.19 16.19
N THR A 144 -12.25 5.49 16.04
CA THR A 144 -13.50 6.01 15.45
C THR A 144 -13.34 6.34 13.97
N ILE A 145 -14.47 6.53 13.28
CA ILE A 145 -14.49 7.07 11.92
C ILE A 145 -13.80 8.43 11.88
N SER A 146 -14.05 9.30 12.87
CA SER A 146 -13.44 10.63 12.96
C SER A 146 -11.91 10.59 13.06
N ASP A 147 -11.34 9.62 13.80
CA ASP A 147 -9.88 9.47 13.89
C ASP A 147 -9.26 9.19 12.51
N ILE A 148 -9.86 8.29 11.74
CA ILE A 148 -9.38 7.92 10.41
C ILE A 148 -9.64 9.04 9.39
N GLU A 149 -10.77 9.73 9.49
CA GLU A 149 -11.07 10.90 8.66
C GLU A 149 -10.12 12.06 8.93
N ASN A 150 -9.69 12.28 10.16
CA ASN A 150 -8.69 13.30 10.49
C ASN A 150 -7.35 13.04 9.80
N ILE A 151 -6.88 11.78 9.79
CA ILE A 151 -5.67 11.39 9.04
C ILE A 151 -5.89 11.65 7.54
N PHE A 152 -7.01 11.19 6.98
CA PHE A 152 -7.35 11.39 5.58
C PHE A 152 -7.40 12.87 5.20
N ASN A 153 -8.06 13.70 6.00
CA ASN A 153 -8.18 15.15 5.77
C ASN A 153 -6.82 15.86 5.84
N SER A 154 -5.93 15.43 6.75
CA SER A 154 -4.57 15.94 6.80
C SER A 154 -3.79 15.65 5.51
N TYR A 155 -3.96 14.44 4.96
CA TYR A 155 -3.35 14.05 3.68
C TYR A 155 -3.97 14.79 2.49
N GLN A 156 -5.27 15.06 2.52
CA GLN A 156 -5.97 15.82 1.48
C GLN A 156 -5.42 17.25 1.37
N LYS A 157 -5.05 17.86 2.49
CA LYS A 157 -4.42 19.21 2.50
C LYS A 157 -2.99 19.20 1.97
N ARG A 158 -2.25 18.08 2.13
CA ARG A 158 -0.81 17.98 1.84
C ARG A 158 -0.49 17.40 0.48
N TYR A 159 -1.34 16.51 -0.06
CA TYR A 159 -1.01 15.70 -1.23
C TYR A 159 -1.96 15.93 -2.40
N LYS A 160 -1.41 15.86 -3.61
CA LYS A 160 -2.21 15.81 -4.86
C LYS A 160 -3.08 14.56 -4.90
N ALA A 161 -4.19 14.62 -5.65
CA ALA A 161 -5.21 13.56 -5.71
C ALA A 161 -4.63 12.15 -6.01
N SER A 162 -3.64 12.02 -6.90
CA SER A 162 -3.01 10.74 -7.23
C SER A 162 -2.20 10.17 -6.05
N THR A 163 -1.48 11.01 -5.33
CA THR A 163 -0.71 10.62 -4.13
C THR A 163 -1.67 10.29 -2.98
N LEU A 164 -2.70 11.11 -2.78
CA LEU A 164 -3.76 10.90 -1.80
C LEU A 164 -4.44 9.54 -2.03
N ALA A 165 -4.77 9.19 -3.28
CA ALA A 165 -5.35 7.88 -3.61
C ALA A 165 -4.46 6.72 -3.18
N GLY A 166 -3.14 6.86 -3.35
CA GLY A 166 -2.16 5.88 -2.89
C GLY A 166 -2.14 5.71 -1.37
N TYR A 167 -2.16 6.78 -0.61
CA TYR A 167 -2.22 6.74 0.86
C TYR A 167 -3.57 6.22 1.37
N THR A 168 -4.68 6.67 0.77
CA THR A 168 -6.02 6.18 1.13
C THR A 168 -6.16 4.67 0.94
N ALA A 169 -5.58 4.11 -0.12
CA ALA A 169 -5.53 2.67 -0.31
C ALA A 169 -4.77 1.97 0.84
N LYS A 170 -3.69 2.57 1.35
CA LYS A 170 -2.93 2.02 2.48
C LYS A 170 -3.73 2.10 3.79
N ILE A 171 -4.37 3.23 4.07
CA ILE A 171 -5.29 3.37 5.22
C ILE A 171 -6.33 2.25 5.17
N LYS A 172 -7.03 2.11 4.04
CA LYS A 172 -8.06 1.05 3.88
C LYS A 172 -7.50 -0.35 4.11
N THR A 173 -6.35 -0.66 3.58
CA THR A 173 -5.72 -1.98 3.74
C THR A 173 -5.40 -2.28 5.20
N ILE A 174 -4.80 -1.32 5.93
CA ILE A 174 -4.44 -1.46 7.35
C ILE A 174 -5.69 -1.60 8.22
N VAL A 175 -6.68 -0.74 8.01
CA VAL A 175 -7.94 -0.76 8.80
C VAL A 175 -8.73 -2.03 8.52
N THR A 176 -8.76 -2.49 7.25
CA THR A 176 -9.38 -3.78 6.89
C THR A 176 -8.65 -4.95 7.55
N TYR A 177 -7.33 -4.89 7.64
CA TYR A 177 -6.56 -5.90 8.37
C TYR A 177 -6.97 -5.95 9.85
N ALA A 178 -7.05 -4.79 10.53
CA ALA A 178 -7.49 -4.72 11.93
C ALA A 178 -8.92 -5.26 12.11
N TYR A 179 -9.82 -4.95 11.17
CA TYR A 179 -11.19 -5.48 11.18
C TYR A 179 -11.23 -7.01 11.00
N ASN A 180 -10.50 -7.56 10.01
CA ASN A 180 -10.46 -8.99 9.75
C ASN A 180 -9.81 -9.80 10.89
N ARG A 181 -8.94 -9.16 11.70
CA ARG A 181 -8.37 -9.73 12.91
C ARG A 181 -9.28 -9.62 14.13
N GLY A 182 -10.43 -8.97 14.00
CA GLY A 182 -11.36 -8.74 15.11
C GLY A 182 -10.88 -7.71 16.13
N TYR A 183 -9.88 -6.88 15.79
CA TYR A 183 -9.39 -5.81 16.68
C TYR A 183 -10.37 -4.65 16.77
N ILE A 184 -11.17 -4.44 15.72
CA ILE A 184 -12.24 -3.45 15.65
C ILE A 184 -13.53 -4.13 15.19
N SER A 185 -14.66 -3.68 15.72
CA SER A 185 -15.99 -4.25 15.44
C SER A 185 -16.60 -3.79 14.11
N HIS A 186 -16.12 -2.68 13.55
CA HIS A 186 -16.55 -2.11 12.28
C HIS A 186 -15.36 -1.51 11.52
N ASN A 187 -15.49 -1.35 10.21
CA ASN A 187 -14.43 -0.77 9.39
C ASN A 187 -14.65 0.73 9.19
N PRO A 188 -13.94 1.62 9.92
CA PRO A 188 -14.11 3.07 9.82
C PRO A 188 -13.57 3.69 8.52
N SER A 189 -12.88 2.95 7.68
CA SER A 189 -12.32 3.47 6.41
C SER A 189 -13.22 3.28 5.19
N SER A 190 -14.42 2.68 5.36
CA SER A 190 -15.34 2.37 4.25
C SER A 190 -15.86 3.64 3.55
N SER A 191 -16.08 4.72 4.30
CA SER A 191 -16.57 6.02 3.80
C SER A 191 -15.53 6.79 3.00
N LEU A 192 -14.23 6.52 3.16
CA LEU A 192 -13.17 7.28 2.51
C LEU A 192 -13.24 7.15 0.98
N LYS A 193 -13.48 8.25 0.31
CA LYS A 193 -13.52 8.33 -1.15
C LYS A 193 -12.55 9.39 -1.66
N VAL A 194 -11.73 9.03 -2.64
CA VAL A 194 -10.86 9.98 -3.37
C VAL A 194 -11.50 10.26 -4.71
N LYS A 195 -11.80 11.52 -4.99
CA LYS A 195 -12.24 11.93 -6.34
C LYS A 195 -11.09 11.67 -7.31
N LYS A 196 -11.29 10.78 -8.25
CA LYS A 196 -10.35 10.58 -9.36
C LYS A 196 -10.46 11.78 -10.29
N THR A 197 -9.47 12.64 -10.26
CA THR A 197 -9.33 13.67 -11.28
C THR A 197 -8.74 13.00 -12.52
N PRO A 198 -9.36 13.12 -13.71
CA PRO A 198 -8.76 12.59 -14.92
C PRO A 198 -7.39 13.24 -15.12
N GLU A 199 -6.35 12.43 -15.17
CA GLU A 199 -5.00 12.94 -15.39
C GLU A 199 -4.90 13.46 -16.82
N ASN A 200 -4.66 14.77 -16.94
CA ASN A 200 -4.44 15.40 -18.24
C ASN A 200 -3.01 15.10 -18.69
N VAL A 201 -2.81 13.95 -19.29
CA VAL A 201 -1.49 13.52 -19.78
C VAL A 201 -1.11 14.41 -20.94
N ARG A 202 -0.31 15.45 -20.71
CA ARG A 202 0.36 16.20 -21.77
C ARG A 202 1.67 15.51 -22.10
N THR A 203 1.99 15.47 -23.40
CA THR A 203 3.28 15.01 -23.91
C THR A 203 3.92 16.10 -24.76
N MET A 204 5.21 16.00 -24.93
CA MET A 204 5.99 16.89 -25.80
C MET A 204 5.45 16.87 -27.23
N SER A 205 5.39 18.02 -27.89
CA SER A 205 5.04 18.15 -29.31
C SER A 205 6.22 17.73 -30.21
N ALA A 206 5.98 17.52 -31.49
CA ALA A 206 7.04 17.26 -32.47
C ALA A 206 8.01 18.43 -32.58
N ALA A 207 7.50 19.68 -32.59
CA ALA A 207 8.33 20.87 -32.65
C ALA A 207 9.23 21.03 -31.40
N GLU A 208 8.74 20.65 -30.21
CA GLU A 208 9.56 20.65 -28.98
C GLU A 208 10.64 19.56 -29.03
N TYR A 209 10.32 18.38 -29.54
CA TYR A 209 11.29 17.31 -29.80
C TYR A 209 12.38 17.75 -30.77
N ASP A 210 12.01 18.39 -31.89
CA ASP A 210 12.97 18.88 -32.88
C ASP A 210 13.87 19.96 -32.31
N ARG A 211 13.36 20.89 -31.48
CA ARG A 211 14.19 21.85 -30.76
C ARG A 211 15.23 21.19 -29.85
N ILE A 212 14.86 20.15 -29.11
CA ILE A 212 15.81 19.38 -28.30
C ILE A 212 16.85 18.69 -29.18
N LYS A 213 16.42 18.05 -30.27
CA LYS A 213 17.24 17.28 -31.17
C LYS A 213 18.32 18.13 -31.88
N THR A 214 17.94 19.31 -32.33
CA THR A 214 18.82 20.20 -33.14
C THR A 214 19.70 21.11 -32.29
N LYS A 215 19.33 21.35 -31.02
CA LYS A 215 20.09 22.26 -30.15
C LYS A 215 21.47 21.68 -29.83
N GLN A 216 22.48 22.52 -30.01
CA GLN A 216 23.84 22.19 -29.58
C GLN A 216 23.99 22.42 -28.07
N PHE A 217 24.61 21.48 -27.40
CA PHE A 217 24.87 21.49 -25.97
C PHE A 217 26.35 21.19 -25.71
N ASN A 218 26.85 21.54 -24.51
CA ASN A 218 28.12 21.04 -24.02
C ASN A 218 28.07 19.52 -23.84
N ASP A 219 29.24 18.87 -23.60
CA ASP A 219 29.33 17.42 -23.48
C ASP A 219 28.35 16.84 -22.46
N ARG A 220 28.21 17.47 -21.29
CA ARG A 220 27.32 17.04 -20.23
C ARG A 220 25.84 16.98 -20.65
N LEU A 221 25.30 18.09 -21.14
CA LEU A 221 23.91 18.15 -21.56
C LEU A 221 23.69 17.48 -22.92
N GLY A 222 24.72 17.41 -23.77
CA GLY A 222 24.70 16.66 -25.00
C GLY A 222 24.41 15.18 -24.82
N LYS A 223 25.05 14.55 -23.85
CA LYS A 223 24.78 13.15 -23.47
C LYS A 223 23.35 12.97 -22.97
N ILE A 224 22.82 13.89 -22.19
CA ILE A 224 21.42 13.84 -21.71
C ILE A 224 20.44 14.01 -22.87
N ARG A 225 20.69 14.98 -23.79
CA ARG A 225 19.90 15.13 -25.02
C ARG A 225 19.85 13.84 -25.82
N ASP A 226 20.99 13.21 -26.03
CA ASP A 226 21.10 11.97 -26.78
C ASP A 226 20.31 10.83 -26.13
N GLY A 227 20.35 10.72 -24.81
CA GLY A 227 19.53 9.78 -24.07
C GLY A 227 18.04 10.11 -24.12
N ILE A 228 17.62 11.39 -24.15
CA ILE A 228 16.24 11.80 -24.40
C ILE A 228 15.80 11.33 -25.78
N ILE A 229 16.61 11.61 -26.82
CA ILE A 229 16.32 11.17 -28.20
C ILE A 229 16.19 9.66 -28.24
N PHE A 230 17.09 8.92 -27.64
CA PHE A 230 17.06 7.46 -27.60
C PHE A 230 15.76 6.94 -26.93
N MET A 231 15.40 7.45 -25.75
CA MET A 231 14.17 7.06 -25.06
C MET A 231 12.90 7.47 -25.81
N CYS A 232 12.90 8.59 -26.54
CA CYS A 232 11.80 9.01 -27.41
C CYS A 232 11.63 8.13 -28.64
N ASN A 233 12.64 7.36 -29.02
CA ASN A 233 12.67 6.51 -30.21
C ASN A 233 12.66 5.01 -29.89
N THR A 234 12.65 4.62 -28.62
CA THR A 234 12.60 3.22 -28.18
C THR A 234 11.45 2.95 -27.22
N GLY A 235 10.92 4.01 -26.57
CA GLY A 235 9.88 3.89 -25.54
C GLY A 235 10.36 3.27 -24.23
N LEU A 236 11.65 3.09 -24.04
CA LEU A 236 12.21 2.51 -22.82
C LEU A 236 11.88 3.36 -21.59
N SER A 237 11.59 2.73 -20.46
CA SER A 237 11.57 3.44 -19.18
C SER A 237 13.00 3.71 -18.72
N TYR A 238 13.18 4.59 -17.75
CA TYR A 238 14.51 4.90 -17.21
C TYR A 238 15.28 3.63 -16.78
N ILE A 239 14.66 2.72 -16.08
CA ILE A 239 15.30 1.48 -15.61
C ILE A 239 15.64 0.57 -16.80
N ASP A 240 14.72 0.40 -17.76
CA ASP A 240 14.96 -0.41 -18.94
C ASP A 240 16.04 0.22 -19.84
N PHE A 241 16.12 1.55 -19.91
CA PHE A 241 17.17 2.30 -20.57
C PHE A 241 18.56 2.07 -19.91
N THR A 242 18.62 2.11 -18.57
CA THR A 242 19.89 1.84 -17.87
C THR A 242 20.35 0.39 -17.97
N SER A 243 19.41 -0.54 -18.18
CA SER A 243 19.66 -1.98 -18.35
C SER A 243 19.72 -2.40 -19.82
N PHE A 244 19.70 -1.45 -20.74
CA PHE A 244 19.75 -1.75 -22.17
C PHE A 244 21.05 -2.48 -22.54
N ASN A 245 20.90 -3.60 -23.29
CA ASN A 245 22.00 -4.39 -23.83
C ASN A 245 21.84 -4.49 -25.37
N PRO A 246 22.77 -3.98 -26.18
CA PRO A 246 22.68 -3.98 -27.64
C PRO A 246 22.64 -5.39 -28.24
N GLU A 247 23.13 -6.42 -27.57
CA GLU A 247 23.06 -7.81 -28.05
C GLU A 247 21.63 -8.32 -28.25
N HIS A 248 20.65 -7.68 -27.61
CA HIS A 248 19.24 -8.01 -27.74
C HIS A 248 18.56 -7.29 -28.92
N ILE A 249 19.34 -6.67 -29.80
CA ILE A 249 18.83 -6.06 -31.04
C ILE A 249 18.85 -7.12 -32.15
N THR A 250 17.75 -7.20 -32.87
CA THR A 250 17.62 -8.00 -34.11
C THR A 250 17.08 -7.12 -35.23
N GLU A 251 17.43 -7.41 -36.46
CA GLU A 251 16.89 -6.73 -37.62
C GLU A 251 15.89 -7.61 -38.33
N LYS A 252 14.72 -7.04 -38.66
CA LYS A 252 13.69 -7.69 -39.51
C LYS A 252 13.14 -6.69 -40.52
N ASN A 253 13.24 -7.00 -41.76
CA ASN A 253 12.74 -6.17 -42.86
C ASN A 253 13.23 -4.71 -42.81
N GLY A 254 14.50 -4.49 -42.47
CA GLY A 254 15.10 -3.16 -42.34
C GLY A 254 14.70 -2.40 -41.04
N ILE A 255 13.99 -3.06 -40.15
CA ILE A 255 13.59 -2.45 -38.82
C ILE A 255 14.40 -3.10 -37.72
N HIS A 256 15.08 -2.27 -36.93
CA HIS A 256 15.79 -2.72 -35.74
C HIS A 256 14.80 -2.90 -34.60
N ILE A 257 14.81 -4.08 -34.01
CA ILE A 257 13.89 -4.52 -32.97
C ILE A 257 14.71 -4.88 -31.74
N TYR A 258 14.33 -4.30 -30.60
CA TYR A 258 14.92 -4.61 -29.29
C TYR A 258 13.98 -5.50 -28.48
N GLN A 259 14.50 -6.59 -27.93
CA GLN A 259 13.79 -7.50 -27.04
C GLN A 259 14.30 -7.30 -25.63
N GLY A 260 13.39 -7.06 -24.69
CA GLY A 260 13.72 -6.81 -23.30
C GLY A 260 12.69 -7.38 -22.34
N LYS A 261 13.06 -7.37 -21.06
CA LYS A 261 12.17 -7.75 -19.95
C LYS A 261 11.99 -6.56 -19.04
N ARG A 262 10.74 -6.21 -18.75
CA ARG A 262 10.41 -5.09 -17.87
C ARG A 262 10.92 -5.35 -16.45
N HIS A 263 11.81 -4.52 -15.95
CA HIS A 263 12.36 -4.68 -14.61
C HIS A 263 11.28 -4.65 -13.52
N LYS A 264 10.23 -3.81 -13.69
CA LYS A 264 9.17 -3.63 -12.70
C LYS A 264 8.16 -4.78 -12.63
N THR A 265 7.87 -5.44 -13.77
CA THR A 265 6.76 -6.39 -13.89
C THR A 265 7.17 -7.77 -14.40
N GLY A 266 8.43 -7.94 -14.80
CA GLY A 266 8.92 -9.17 -15.40
C GLY A 266 8.34 -9.50 -16.79
N ILE A 267 7.52 -8.60 -17.37
CA ILE A 267 6.89 -8.83 -18.67
C ILE A 267 7.91 -8.64 -19.77
N GLU A 268 8.01 -9.62 -20.67
CA GLU A 268 8.79 -9.51 -21.90
C GLU A 268 8.10 -8.54 -22.86
N TYR A 269 8.90 -7.75 -23.54
CA TYR A 269 8.42 -6.81 -24.55
C TYR A 269 9.37 -6.77 -25.74
N THR A 270 8.80 -6.42 -26.89
CA THR A 270 9.53 -6.22 -28.14
C THR A 270 9.19 -4.84 -28.65
N THR A 271 10.18 -3.97 -28.77
CA THR A 271 10.00 -2.59 -29.25
C THR A 271 10.86 -2.30 -30.48
N ALA A 272 10.40 -1.41 -31.34
CA ALA A 272 11.20 -0.91 -32.46
C ALA A 272 12.16 0.19 -32.01
N ILE A 273 13.32 0.24 -32.63
CA ILE A 273 14.24 1.38 -32.53
C ILE A 273 13.98 2.26 -33.78
N LEU A 274 13.38 3.43 -33.55
CA LEU A 274 13.09 4.36 -34.61
C LEU A 274 14.38 5.03 -35.13
N PRO A 275 14.38 5.61 -36.37
CA PRO A 275 15.61 6.07 -37.04
C PRO A 275 16.51 7.00 -36.22
N ASP A 276 15.94 7.97 -35.47
CA ASP A 276 16.77 8.85 -34.64
C ASP A 276 17.40 8.12 -33.46
N GLY A 277 16.73 7.09 -32.92
CA GLY A 277 17.30 6.21 -31.89
C GLY A 277 18.47 5.38 -32.42
N LEU A 278 18.36 4.90 -33.66
CA LEU A 278 19.44 4.16 -34.31
C LEU A 278 20.67 5.04 -34.50
N LYS A 279 20.51 6.28 -34.98
CA LYS A 279 21.61 7.26 -35.09
C LYS A 279 22.33 7.51 -33.76
N ILE A 280 21.60 7.47 -32.65
CA ILE A 280 22.24 7.55 -31.32
C ILE A 280 23.08 6.31 -31.05
N LEU A 281 22.56 5.11 -31.34
CA LEU A 281 23.33 3.87 -31.16
C LEU A 281 24.62 3.89 -32.00
N GLU A 282 24.52 4.25 -33.25
CA GLU A 282 25.65 4.39 -34.17
C GLU A 282 26.68 5.40 -33.65
N LYS A 283 26.23 6.58 -33.19
CA LYS A 283 27.08 7.62 -32.60
C LYS A 283 27.90 7.12 -31.43
N TYR A 284 27.38 6.21 -30.64
CA TYR A 284 28.03 5.64 -29.44
C TYR A 284 28.56 4.23 -29.68
N ASN A 285 28.72 3.80 -30.93
CA ASN A 285 29.20 2.46 -31.32
C ASN A 285 28.44 1.35 -30.57
N TYR A 286 27.12 1.52 -30.45
CA TYR A 286 26.20 0.63 -29.72
C TYR A 286 26.44 0.52 -28.19
N ASP A 287 27.37 1.27 -27.63
CA ASP A 287 27.57 1.39 -26.17
C ASP A 287 26.95 2.68 -25.62
N ILE A 288 25.75 2.58 -25.04
CA ILE A 288 25.07 3.72 -24.43
C ILE A 288 25.44 3.95 -22.95
N THR A 289 26.46 3.26 -22.45
CA THR A 289 26.96 3.45 -21.06
C THR A 289 27.27 4.92 -20.75
N PRO A 290 27.88 5.72 -21.66
CA PRO A 290 28.14 7.14 -21.42
C PRO A 290 26.88 8.00 -21.22
N LEU A 291 25.70 7.49 -21.61
CA LEU A 291 24.40 8.17 -21.45
C LEU A 291 23.75 7.85 -20.11
N LYS A 292 24.24 6.86 -19.36
CA LYS A 292 23.60 6.36 -18.13
C LYS A 292 24.08 7.17 -16.92
N LEU A 293 23.16 7.82 -16.22
CA LEU A 293 23.38 8.54 -14.95
C LEU A 293 22.34 8.09 -13.92
N SER A 294 22.51 8.45 -12.66
CA SER A 294 21.46 8.20 -11.65
C SER A 294 20.17 8.96 -11.99
N ASN A 295 19.03 8.38 -11.64
CA ASN A 295 17.71 8.95 -11.99
C ASN A 295 17.54 10.39 -11.47
N CYS A 296 18.07 10.70 -10.30
CA CYS A 296 18.01 12.04 -9.72
C CYS A 296 18.78 13.05 -10.59
N LYS A 297 20.04 12.75 -10.94
CA LYS A 297 20.87 13.60 -11.81
C LYS A 297 20.26 13.72 -13.21
N TYR A 298 19.75 12.60 -13.76
CA TYR A 298 19.13 12.60 -15.07
C TYR A 298 17.94 13.54 -15.15
N ASN A 299 17.02 13.46 -14.18
CA ASN A 299 15.85 14.33 -14.13
C ASN A 299 16.22 15.80 -13.87
N ALA A 300 17.28 16.09 -13.10
CA ALA A 300 17.75 17.45 -12.91
C ALA A 300 18.26 18.06 -14.23
N TYR A 301 19.06 17.33 -15.00
CA TYR A 301 19.57 17.81 -16.29
C TYR A 301 18.50 17.86 -17.38
N MET A 302 17.50 16.97 -17.34
CA MET A 302 16.32 17.10 -18.22
C MET A 302 15.57 18.40 -18.01
N LYS A 303 15.51 18.93 -16.78
CA LYS A 303 14.92 20.25 -16.51
C LYS A 303 15.73 21.38 -17.13
N GLU A 304 17.07 21.33 -17.04
CA GLU A 304 17.91 22.31 -17.71
C GLU A 304 17.65 22.32 -19.23
N ILE A 305 17.56 21.15 -19.87
CA ILE A 305 17.23 21.04 -21.30
C ILE A 305 15.83 21.54 -21.59
N GLN A 306 14.85 21.23 -20.73
CA GLN A 306 13.48 21.73 -20.81
C GLN A 306 13.45 23.26 -20.87
N ASP A 307 14.16 23.91 -19.97
CA ASP A 307 14.16 25.36 -19.88
C ASP A 307 14.90 25.99 -21.09
N ILE A 308 16.08 25.46 -21.46
CA ILE A 308 16.87 25.93 -22.63
C ILE A 308 16.10 25.76 -23.94
N CYS A 309 15.35 24.66 -24.10
CA CYS A 309 14.58 24.37 -25.32
C CYS A 309 13.13 24.87 -25.28
N ASN A 310 12.74 25.58 -24.21
CA ASN A 310 11.37 26.07 -23.99
C ASN A 310 10.30 24.97 -24.24
N VAL A 311 10.45 23.84 -23.50
CA VAL A 311 9.51 22.72 -23.56
C VAL A 311 8.40 22.94 -22.55
N SER A 312 7.16 22.92 -22.99
CA SER A 312 5.96 23.28 -22.19
C SER A 312 5.55 22.22 -21.15
N VAL A 313 6.05 21.00 -21.29
CA VAL A 313 5.75 19.90 -20.40
C VAL A 313 6.91 19.65 -19.43
N ASN A 314 6.61 19.20 -18.21
CA ASN A 314 7.66 18.75 -17.30
C ASN A 314 8.39 17.53 -17.88
N LEU A 315 9.56 17.76 -18.48
CA LEU A 315 10.32 16.74 -19.19
C LEU A 315 10.89 15.71 -18.23
N THR A 316 10.56 14.46 -18.46
CA THR A 316 11.02 13.30 -17.69
C THR A 316 11.18 12.08 -18.60
N CYS A 317 11.94 11.07 -18.18
CA CYS A 317 12.06 9.81 -18.93
C CYS A 317 10.68 9.20 -19.26
N HIS A 318 9.70 9.35 -18.37
CA HIS A 318 8.35 8.88 -18.62
C HIS A 318 7.64 9.67 -19.74
N LYS A 319 7.92 10.97 -19.86
CA LYS A 319 7.40 11.80 -20.97
C LYS A 319 8.04 11.44 -22.31
N CYS A 320 9.30 11.01 -22.34
CA CYS A 320 9.91 10.46 -23.56
C CYS A 320 9.15 9.21 -24.03
N ARG A 321 8.82 8.32 -23.12
CA ARG A 321 8.01 7.13 -23.43
C ARG A 321 6.60 7.46 -23.89
N HIS A 322 5.96 8.50 -23.31
CA HIS A 322 4.67 9.00 -23.81
C HIS A 322 4.78 9.58 -25.22
N TYR A 323 5.87 10.28 -25.51
CA TYR A 323 6.15 10.78 -26.85
C TYR A 323 6.28 9.65 -27.87
N PHE A 324 7.05 8.60 -27.56
CA PHE A 324 7.16 7.41 -28.39
C PHE A 324 5.80 6.77 -28.68
N ALA A 325 5.01 6.51 -27.64
CA ALA A 325 3.68 5.92 -27.79
C ALA A 325 2.76 6.76 -28.71
N ARG A 326 2.79 8.09 -28.52
CA ARG A 326 2.03 9.02 -29.36
C ARG A 326 2.51 8.99 -30.82
N ASN A 327 3.81 8.94 -31.06
CA ASN A 327 4.36 8.82 -32.40
C ASN A 327 3.92 7.56 -33.09
N LEU A 328 3.96 6.41 -32.42
CA LEU A 328 3.48 5.15 -32.98
C LEU A 328 1.99 5.18 -33.33
N LEU A 329 1.17 5.82 -32.49
CA LEU A 329 -0.24 6.02 -32.80
C LEU A 329 -0.43 6.92 -34.03
N LYS A 330 0.35 7.99 -34.18
CA LYS A 330 0.32 8.86 -35.38
C LYS A 330 0.76 8.12 -36.66
N LEU A 331 1.62 7.13 -36.51
CA LEU A 331 2.02 6.24 -37.61
C LEU A 331 0.98 5.16 -37.93
N GLY A 332 -0.18 5.16 -37.22
CA GLY A 332 -1.28 4.23 -37.44
C GLY A 332 -1.10 2.85 -36.79
N LEU A 333 -0.14 2.68 -35.89
CA LEU A 333 0.00 1.39 -35.21
C LEU A 333 -1.19 1.14 -34.26
N PRO A 334 -1.75 -0.09 -34.29
CA PRO A 334 -2.87 -0.42 -33.43
C PRO A 334 -2.46 -0.44 -31.95
N LEU A 335 -3.37 -0.01 -31.07
CA LEU A 335 -3.14 0.09 -29.63
C LEU A 335 -2.60 -1.20 -28.98
N PRO A 336 -3.07 -2.41 -29.33
CA PRO A 336 -2.51 -3.65 -28.79
C PRO A 336 -1.03 -3.87 -29.17
N ALA A 337 -0.60 -3.44 -30.37
CA ALA A 337 0.81 -3.53 -30.75
C ALA A 337 1.66 -2.57 -29.89
N ILE A 338 1.21 -1.33 -29.69
CA ILE A 338 1.89 -0.36 -28.84
C ILE A 338 1.93 -0.85 -27.39
N GLN A 339 0.87 -1.49 -26.90
CA GLN A 339 0.83 -2.10 -25.57
C GLN A 339 1.95 -3.13 -25.41
N LYS A 340 2.12 -4.03 -26.37
CA LYS A 340 3.21 -5.04 -26.38
C LYS A 340 4.57 -4.37 -26.43
N MET A 341 4.76 -3.38 -27.31
CA MET A 341 6.02 -2.63 -27.44
C MET A 341 6.40 -1.91 -26.15
N LEU A 342 5.43 -1.43 -25.41
CA LEU A 342 5.67 -0.80 -24.12
C LEU A 342 5.73 -1.79 -22.95
N GLY A 343 5.40 -3.06 -23.10
CA GLY A 343 5.33 -4.05 -22.04
C GLY A 343 4.32 -3.68 -20.95
N HIS A 344 3.13 -3.18 -21.34
CA HIS A 344 2.06 -2.88 -20.39
C HIS A 344 1.22 -4.13 -20.13
N SER A 345 1.00 -4.47 -18.87
CA SER A 345 0.15 -5.60 -18.46
C SER A 345 -1.34 -5.38 -18.73
N SER A 346 -1.78 -4.12 -18.87
CA SER A 346 -3.18 -3.76 -19.11
C SER A 346 -3.32 -2.76 -20.26
N VAL A 347 -4.31 -3.01 -21.12
CA VAL A 347 -4.72 -2.09 -22.21
C VAL A 347 -5.13 -0.73 -21.65
N THR A 348 -5.75 -0.70 -20.48
CA THR A 348 -6.19 0.54 -19.81
C THR A 348 -5.03 1.53 -19.64
N THR A 349 -3.82 1.04 -19.36
CA THR A 349 -2.63 1.89 -19.26
C THR A 349 -2.27 2.53 -20.60
N THR A 350 -2.54 1.83 -21.72
CA THR A 350 -2.25 2.31 -23.08
C THR A 350 -3.39 3.18 -23.62
N GLN A 351 -4.63 3.00 -23.18
CA GLN A 351 -5.79 3.84 -23.52
C GLN A 351 -5.62 5.32 -23.13
N HIS A 352 -4.76 5.64 -22.16
CA HIS A 352 -4.43 7.03 -21.86
C HIS A 352 -3.82 7.77 -23.06
N TYR A 353 -3.20 7.06 -24.01
CA TYR A 353 -2.62 7.67 -25.21
C TYR A 353 -3.66 7.98 -26.28
N THR A 354 -4.76 7.25 -26.38
CA THR A 354 -5.84 7.58 -27.34
C THR A 354 -6.50 8.90 -27.02
N ARG A 355 -6.68 9.22 -25.74
CA ARG A 355 -7.20 10.54 -25.29
C ARG A 355 -6.29 11.72 -25.67
N LEU A 356 -4.98 11.46 -25.90
CA LEU A 356 -4.05 12.47 -26.39
C LEU A 356 -4.33 12.82 -27.87
N LEU A 357 -4.76 11.83 -28.65
CA LEU A 357 -5.11 12.03 -30.07
C LEU A 357 -6.51 12.58 -30.27
N GLU A 358 -7.46 12.28 -29.38
CA GLU A 358 -8.84 12.82 -29.44
C GLU A 358 -8.89 14.36 -29.44
N ARG A 359 -7.87 15.02 -28.95
CA ARG A 359 -7.75 16.49 -28.97
C ARG A 359 -7.13 17.03 -30.27
N GLU A 360 -6.49 16.19 -31.08
CA GLU A 360 -5.92 16.51 -32.39
C GLU A 360 -6.78 15.86 -33.52
N ASN A 361 -8.06 15.64 -33.26
CA ASN A 361 -8.94 14.65 -33.93
C ASN A 361 -9.11 14.85 -35.44
N ALA A 362 -9.18 16.07 -35.98
CA ALA A 362 -9.45 16.28 -37.40
C ALA A 362 -8.29 15.75 -38.28
N ASP A 363 -7.05 16.10 -37.97
CA ASP A 363 -5.88 15.68 -38.71
C ASP A 363 -5.61 14.19 -38.57
N PHE A 364 -5.88 13.62 -37.38
CA PHE A 364 -5.70 12.18 -37.14
C PHE A 364 -6.70 11.34 -37.95
N ILE A 365 -7.99 11.74 -37.94
CA ILE A 365 -9.03 11.05 -38.72
C ILE A 365 -8.71 11.12 -40.22
N ALA A 366 -8.32 12.28 -40.73
CA ALA A 366 -7.94 12.45 -42.14
C ALA A 366 -6.72 11.57 -42.51
N ASN A 367 -5.69 11.54 -41.68
CA ASN A 367 -4.50 10.72 -41.91
C ASN A 367 -4.80 9.22 -41.78
N ALA A 368 -5.63 8.80 -40.84
CA ALA A 368 -6.04 7.40 -40.67
C ALA A 368 -6.84 6.89 -41.89
N LEU A 369 -7.78 7.71 -42.36
CA LEU A 369 -8.57 7.42 -43.57
C LEU A 369 -7.68 7.36 -44.81
N ASN A 370 -6.81 8.34 -45.03
CA ASN A 370 -5.87 8.33 -46.13
C ASN A 370 -4.93 7.13 -46.14
N THR A 371 -4.49 6.68 -44.94
CA THR A 371 -3.65 5.49 -44.80
C THR A 371 -4.45 4.21 -45.09
N ALA A 372 -5.71 4.15 -44.70
CA ALA A 372 -6.60 3.02 -44.96
C ALA A 372 -6.94 2.92 -46.46
N TYR A 373 -7.23 4.04 -47.13
CA TYR A 373 -7.51 4.09 -48.56
C TYR A 373 -6.30 3.71 -49.41
N ARG A 374 -5.09 4.18 -49.09
CA ARG A 374 -3.85 3.82 -49.80
C ARG A 374 -3.44 2.35 -49.64
N LYS A 375 -3.97 1.64 -48.65
CA LYS A 375 -3.74 0.19 -48.50
C LYS A 375 -4.79 -0.66 -49.18
N ALA A 376 -5.86 -0.06 -49.65
CA ALA A 376 -6.94 -0.71 -50.37
C ALA A 376 -6.78 -0.61 -51.92
N GLU A 377 -5.87 0.24 -52.37
CA GLU A 377 -5.35 0.29 -53.76
C GLU A 377 -4.09 -0.58 -53.89
#